data_83212c9912a350bc13e6f0b417213d13
#
_entry.id   83212c9912a350bc13e6f0b417213d13
#
_cell.length_a   1.000
_cell.length_b   1.000
_cell.length_c   1.000
_cell.angle_alpha   90.00
_cell.angle_beta   90.00
_cell.angle_gamma   90.00
#
_symmetry.space_group_name_H-M   'P 1'
#
loop_
_entity.id
_entity.type
_entity.pdbx_description
1 polymer ?
#
loop_
_entity_poly.entity_id
_entity_poly.type
_entity_poly.pdbx_seq_one_letter_code
_entity_poly.pdbx_strand_id
1 'polypeptide(L)'
;TPGLRVESVRMTFTDRGKKQTADNKVTEWLPGLTVAYNVTDQWVTYANAQKSLRAPQIAYIRGLGEEGSELAWNYEVGARYTQDATSFNAALYRIDFEDQLQWQSSTQTFDNIGKTLHQGLELSARYVPEVLPALSLGASYNYLDATLEEEGANKGNQLPYTSKHQLGWDATYAFYGMDTTLSGFYFSDSYTDNANTSAEDATGATGKVPSYMVWNFNLGTDLYKDDKGKLRMNVAVNNLFDEEYYFRGIDTSPVGRYPAPGRSYTLDLNYQF
;
A
#
# COMPACT_ATOMS: atom_id res chain seq x y z
N THR A 1 -21.55 9.54 -12.41
CA THR A 1 -20.95 10.87 -12.31
C THR A 1 -19.77 10.94 -13.27
N PRO A 2 -19.84 11.68 -14.39
CA PRO A 2 -18.68 12.04 -15.18
C PRO A 2 -17.87 13.10 -14.47
N GLY A 3 -16.56 13.10 -14.68
CA GLY A 3 -15.62 14.08 -14.14
C GLY A 3 -14.50 14.38 -15.12
N LEU A 4 -13.95 15.58 -15.03
CA LEU A 4 -12.78 16.01 -15.76
C LEU A 4 -11.93 16.87 -14.85
N ARG A 5 -10.68 16.48 -14.63
CA ARG A 5 -9.67 17.26 -13.91
C ARG A 5 -8.58 17.68 -14.89
N VAL A 6 -8.09 18.89 -14.76
CA VAL A 6 -6.91 19.36 -15.48
C VAL A 6 -5.86 19.72 -14.45
N GLU A 7 -4.70 19.11 -14.55
CA GLU A 7 -3.56 19.43 -13.69
C GLU A 7 -2.43 20.06 -14.50
N SER A 8 -1.91 21.16 -14.00
CA SER A 8 -0.71 21.80 -14.53
C SER A 8 0.29 21.96 -13.41
N VAL A 9 1.41 21.27 -13.55
CA VAL A 9 2.50 21.26 -12.57
C VAL A 9 3.74 21.85 -13.22
N ARG A 10 4.36 22.82 -12.55
CA ARG A 10 5.66 23.35 -12.96
C ARG A 10 6.65 23.16 -11.84
N MET A 11 7.79 22.57 -12.17
CA MET A 11 8.89 22.34 -11.24
C MET A 11 10.15 22.97 -11.78
N THR A 12 10.88 23.68 -10.92
CA THR A 12 12.17 24.27 -11.24
C THR A 12 13.19 23.80 -10.23
N PHE A 13 14.27 23.21 -10.69
CA PHE A 13 15.41 22.81 -9.86
C PHE A 13 16.63 23.64 -10.25
N THR A 14 17.31 24.23 -9.28
CA THR A 14 18.55 24.99 -9.50
C THR A 14 19.67 24.39 -8.67
N ASP A 15 20.67 23.81 -9.34
CA ASP A 15 21.94 23.41 -8.75
C ASP A 15 22.87 24.61 -8.70
N ARG A 16 23.04 25.19 -7.52
CA ARG A 16 23.91 26.36 -7.33
C ARG A 16 25.39 26.03 -7.46
N GLY A 17 25.78 24.78 -7.18
CA GLY A 17 27.16 24.32 -7.31
C GLY A 17 27.59 24.20 -8.78
N LYS A 18 26.75 23.58 -9.60
CA LYS A 18 26.97 23.41 -11.03
C LYS A 18 26.48 24.58 -11.89
N LYS A 19 25.79 25.57 -11.28
CA LYS A 19 25.15 26.70 -11.97
C LYS A 19 24.20 26.26 -13.10
N GLN A 20 23.46 25.18 -12.86
CA GLN A 20 22.50 24.60 -13.80
C GLN A 20 21.08 24.73 -13.27
N THR A 21 20.13 24.99 -14.16
CA THR A 21 18.72 25.04 -13.84
C THR A 21 17.97 24.10 -14.78
N ALA A 22 17.15 23.24 -14.22
CA ALA A 22 16.18 22.42 -14.96
C ALA A 22 14.77 22.94 -14.65
N ASP A 23 13.95 23.04 -15.68
CA ASP A 23 12.55 23.45 -15.59
C ASP A 23 11.68 22.40 -16.31
N ASN A 24 10.69 21.88 -15.62
CA ASN A 24 9.75 20.92 -16.17
C ASN A 24 8.32 21.44 -15.98
N LYS A 25 7.53 21.42 -17.03
CA LYS A 25 6.11 21.80 -16.99
C LYS A 25 5.28 20.71 -17.65
N VAL A 26 4.35 20.15 -16.89
CA VAL A 26 3.41 19.15 -17.33
C VAL A 26 1.99 19.69 -17.23
N THR A 27 1.16 19.41 -18.22
CA THR A 27 -0.28 19.73 -18.17
C THR A 27 -1.04 18.52 -18.74
N GLU A 28 -1.86 17.91 -17.88
CA GLU A 28 -2.57 16.69 -18.21
C GLU A 28 -4.09 16.82 -18.00
N TRP A 29 -4.83 16.17 -18.87
CA TRP A 29 -6.28 16.05 -18.80
C TRP A 29 -6.62 14.67 -18.26
N LEU A 30 -7.38 14.65 -17.16
CA LEU A 30 -7.69 13.47 -16.37
C LEU A 30 -9.21 13.24 -16.36
N PRO A 31 -9.76 12.61 -17.41
CA PRO A 31 -11.17 12.27 -17.45
C PRO A 31 -11.46 11.10 -16.51
N GLY A 32 -12.71 11.04 -16.03
CA GLY A 32 -13.20 9.94 -15.21
C GLY A 32 -14.71 9.78 -15.31
N LEU A 33 -15.15 8.55 -15.12
CA LEU A 33 -16.56 8.18 -15.05
C LEU A 33 -16.77 7.17 -13.92
N THR A 34 -17.67 7.49 -12.99
CA THR A 34 -18.10 6.56 -11.96
C THR A 34 -19.60 6.36 -12.05
N VAL A 35 -20.03 5.11 -12.02
CA VAL A 35 -21.43 4.70 -11.93
C VAL A 35 -21.59 3.87 -10.67
N ALA A 36 -22.62 4.18 -9.87
CA ALA A 36 -23.00 3.38 -8.71
C ALA A 36 -24.49 3.11 -8.76
N TYR A 37 -24.88 1.91 -8.35
CA TYR A 37 -26.25 1.48 -8.31
C TYR A 37 -26.57 0.79 -6.99
N ASN A 38 -27.58 1.30 -6.29
CA ASN A 38 -28.13 0.68 -5.10
C ASN A 38 -29.02 -0.49 -5.50
N VAL A 39 -28.52 -1.70 -5.35
CA VAL A 39 -29.28 -2.94 -5.65
C VAL A 39 -30.37 -3.15 -4.60
N THR A 40 -30.03 -2.89 -3.34
CA THR A 40 -30.91 -2.82 -2.18
C THR A 40 -30.44 -1.70 -1.25
N ASP A 41 -31.10 -1.52 -0.10
CA ASP A 41 -30.65 -0.58 0.93
C ASP A 41 -29.28 -0.97 1.51
N GLN A 42 -28.94 -2.27 1.47
CA GLN A 42 -27.68 -2.81 1.99
C GLN A 42 -26.59 -2.98 0.93
N TRP A 43 -26.96 -3.20 -0.33
CA TRP A 43 -26.04 -3.52 -1.41
C TRP A 43 -25.89 -2.38 -2.41
N VAL A 44 -24.66 -1.97 -2.63
CA VAL A 44 -24.27 -1.02 -3.69
C VAL A 44 -23.26 -1.71 -4.61
N THR A 45 -23.52 -1.65 -5.91
CA THR A 45 -22.52 -2.01 -6.93
C THR A 45 -22.00 -0.77 -7.62
N TYR A 46 -20.76 -0.80 -8.07
CA TYR A 46 -20.18 0.34 -8.76
C TYR A 46 -19.18 -0.08 -9.84
N ALA A 47 -18.96 0.83 -10.77
CA ALA A 47 -17.91 0.74 -11.76
C ALA A 47 -17.25 2.12 -11.91
N ASN A 48 -15.93 2.14 -12.05
CA ASN A 48 -15.14 3.34 -12.21
C ASN A 48 -14.13 3.15 -13.35
N ALA A 49 -13.95 4.20 -14.15
CA ALA A 49 -12.87 4.31 -15.12
C ALA A 49 -12.32 5.73 -15.05
N GLN A 50 -11.04 5.89 -14.73
CA GLN A 50 -10.43 7.21 -14.59
C GLN A 50 -8.96 7.23 -15.01
N LYS A 51 -8.54 8.35 -15.63
CA LYS A 51 -7.13 8.63 -15.85
C LYS A 51 -6.54 9.33 -14.61
N SER A 52 -5.38 8.87 -14.17
CA SER A 52 -4.64 9.42 -13.04
C SER A 52 -3.26 9.88 -13.45
N LEU A 53 -2.70 10.81 -12.68
CA LEU A 53 -1.40 11.40 -12.88
C LEU A 53 -0.59 11.28 -11.59
N ARG A 54 0.66 10.84 -11.72
CA ARG A 54 1.71 11.10 -10.74
C ARG A 54 2.70 12.08 -11.35
N ALA A 55 2.74 13.28 -10.80
CA ALA A 55 3.64 14.33 -11.26
C ALA A 55 5.11 13.92 -11.07
N PRO A 56 6.04 14.35 -11.95
CA PRO A 56 7.45 14.12 -11.78
C PRO A 56 7.92 14.60 -10.42
N GLN A 57 8.81 13.85 -9.77
CA GLN A 57 9.37 14.24 -8.47
C GLN A 57 10.66 15.04 -8.67
N ILE A 58 11.05 15.85 -7.67
CA ILE A 58 12.29 16.65 -7.72
C ILE A 58 13.52 15.77 -7.98
N ALA A 59 13.53 14.53 -7.52
CA ALA A 59 14.61 13.58 -7.76
C ALA A 59 14.85 13.30 -9.25
N TYR A 60 13.81 13.34 -10.09
CA TYR A 60 13.91 13.15 -11.55
C TYR A 60 14.59 14.35 -12.22
N ILE A 61 14.26 15.55 -11.78
CA ILE A 61 14.80 16.79 -12.34
C ILE A 61 16.28 16.97 -11.97
N ARG A 62 16.72 16.42 -10.83
CA ARG A 62 18.14 16.48 -10.40
C ARG A 62 19.10 15.81 -11.40
N GLY A 63 18.64 14.81 -12.12
CA GLY A 63 19.39 14.14 -13.19
C GLY A 63 19.43 14.92 -14.50
N LEU A 64 18.79 16.10 -14.59
CA LEU A 64 18.59 16.87 -15.81
C LEU A 64 17.82 16.10 -16.90
N GLY A 65 17.10 15.04 -16.52
CA GLY A 65 16.22 14.31 -17.41
C GLY A 65 14.93 15.10 -17.66
N GLU A 66 14.40 14.99 -18.87
CA GLU A 66 13.07 15.48 -19.24
C GLU A 66 12.00 14.42 -18.92
N GLU A 67 12.12 13.76 -17.76
CA GLU A 67 11.19 12.70 -17.37
C GLU A 67 9.77 13.24 -17.31
N GLY A 68 8.87 12.55 -17.99
CA GLY A 68 7.45 12.88 -18.04
C GLY A 68 6.73 12.55 -16.75
N SER A 69 5.41 12.74 -16.76
CA SER A 69 4.52 12.27 -15.70
C SER A 69 4.24 10.79 -15.89
N GLU A 70 4.09 10.06 -14.79
CA GLU A 70 3.47 8.75 -14.84
C GLU A 70 1.96 8.92 -15.04
N LEU A 71 1.43 8.33 -16.09
CA LEU A 71 0.01 8.33 -16.41
C LEU A 71 -0.53 6.92 -16.27
N ALA A 72 -1.74 6.79 -15.75
CA ALA A 72 -2.38 5.49 -15.64
C ALA A 72 -3.89 5.59 -15.89
N TRP A 73 -4.44 4.59 -16.60
CA TRP A 73 -5.85 4.32 -16.62
C TRP A 73 -6.21 3.32 -15.52
N ASN A 74 -7.15 3.71 -14.68
CA ASN A 74 -7.65 2.90 -13.59
C ASN A 74 -9.08 2.47 -13.90
N TYR A 75 -9.33 1.17 -13.85
CA TYR A 75 -10.63 0.55 -14.00
C TYR A 75 -10.94 -0.26 -12.74
N GLU A 76 -12.13 -0.11 -12.23
CA GLU A 76 -12.57 -0.83 -11.04
C GLU A 76 -14.05 -1.17 -11.15
N VAL A 77 -14.41 -2.38 -10.74
CA VAL A 77 -15.81 -2.81 -10.57
C VAL A 77 -15.91 -3.52 -9.24
N GLY A 78 -16.93 -3.15 -8.45
CA GLY A 78 -17.04 -3.70 -7.11
C GLY A 78 -18.47 -3.70 -6.58
N ALA A 79 -18.58 -4.32 -5.41
CA ALA A 79 -19.82 -4.37 -4.63
C ALA A 79 -19.52 -4.13 -3.16
N ARG A 80 -20.41 -3.41 -2.49
CA ARG A 80 -20.36 -3.13 -1.05
C ARG A 80 -21.66 -3.57 -0.41
N TYR A 81 -21.54 -4.26 0.69
CA TYR A 81 -22.62 -4.60 1.58
C TYR A 81 -22.41 -3.92 2.91
N THR A 82 -23.46 -3.33 3.47
CA THR A 82 -23.44 -2.76 4.80
C THR A 82 -24.79 -2.99 5.48
N GLN A 83 -24.77 -3.63 6.63
CA GLN A 83 -25.94 -3.78 7.49
C GLN A 83 -25.47 -3.77 8.95
N ASP A 84 -25.98 -2.82 9.73
CA ASP A 84 -25.59 -2.61 11.13
C ASP A 84 -24.06 -2.49 11.27
N ALA A 85 -23.43 -3.35 12.06
CA ALA A 85 -21.98 -3.41 12.27
C ALA A 85 -21.27 -4.43 11.35
N THR A 86 -21.98 -4.97 10.34
CA THR A 86 -21.43 -5.90 9.35
C THR A 86 -21.22 -5.19 8.03
N SER A 87 -20.02 -5.34 7.46
CA SER A 87 -19.73 -4.83 6.13
C SER A 87 -18.89 -5.84 5.34
N PHE A 88 -19.09 -5.83 4.02
CA PHE A 88 -18.30 -6.59 3.07
C PHE A 88 -18.05 -5.73 1.83
N ASN A 89 -16.82 -5.75 1.33
CA ASN A 89 -16.45 -5.09 0.07
C ASN A 89 -15.68 -6.08 -0.80
N ALA A 90 -15.97 -6.07 -2.09
CA ALA A 90 -15.23 -6.80 -3.10
C ALA A 90 -15.03 -5.90 -4.31
N ALA A 91 -13.80 -5.83 -4.82
CA ALA A 91 -13.48 -5.09 -6.02
C ALA A 91 -12.50 -5.87 -6.90
N LEU A 92 -12.74 -5.84 -8.21
CA LEU A 92 -11.78 -6.20 -9.23
C LEU A 92 -11.24 -4.91 -9.81
N TYR A 93 -9.93 -4.81 -9.95
CA TYR A 93 -9.29 -3.62 -10.50
C TYR A 93 -8.27 -3.96 -11.57
N ARG A 94 -8.04 -2.99 -12.45
CA ARG A 94 -6.97 -2.99 -13.45
C ARG A 94 -6.43 -1.58 -13.59
N ILE A 95 -5.10 -1.44 -13.56
CA ILE A 95 -4.38 -0.19 -13.74
C ILE A 95 -3.35 -0.39 -14.83
N ASP A 96 -3.54 0.32 -15.95
CA ASP A 96 -2.60 0.34 -17.08
C ASP A 96 -1.74 1.60 -16.96
N PHE A 97 -0.46 1.45 -16.60
CA PHE A 97 0.52 2.54 -16.60
C PHE A 97 1.14 2.70 -17.98
N GLU A 98 1.29 3.95 -18.42
CA GLU A 98 1.90 4.29 -19.71
C GLU A 98 3.43 4.50 -19.60
N ASP A 99 3.87 5.22 -18.56
CA ASP A 99 5.28 5.61 -18.33
C ASP A 99 5.62 5.45 -16.85
N GLN A 100 5.78 4.23 -16.37
CA GLN A 100 6.11 4.01 -14.98
C GLN A 100 7.59 4.29 -14.70
N LEU A 101 7.85 5.04 -13.63
CA LEU A 101 9.20 5.37 -13.20
C LEU A 101 9.64 4.47 -12.04
N GLN A 102 10.84 3.88 -12.18
CA GLN A 102 11.44 3.03 -11.18
C GLN A 102 12.79 3.59 -10.74
N TRP A 103 13.05 3.62 -9.44
CA TRP A 103 14.36 3.97 -8.92
C TRP A 103 15.38 2.89 -9.24
N GLN A 104 16.51 3.31 -9.84
CA GLN A 104 17.66 2.47 -10.10
C GLN A 104 18.78 2.83 -9.15
N SER A 105 19.08 1.93 -8.23
CA SER A 105 20.09 2.18 -7.20
C SER A 105 21.50 2.22 -7.76
N SER A 106 21.77 1.49 -8.85
CA SER A 106 23.09 1.47 -9.52
C SER A 106 23.49 2.81 -10.12
N THR A 107 22.53 3.55 -10.67
CA THR A 107 22.71 4.87 -11.29
C THR A 107 22.32 6.01 -10.38
N GLN A 108 21.55 5.72 -9.29
CA GLN A 108 20.92 6.69 -8.41
C GLN A 108 20.01 7.67 -9.18
N THR A 109 19.33 7.14 -10.18
CA THR A 109 18.36 7.86 -11.02
C THR A 109 17.03 7.13 -11.04
N PHE A 110 16.00 7.81 -11.51
CA PHE A 110 14.77 7.15 -11.92
C PHE A 110 14.83 6.88 -13.41
N ASP A 111 14.57 5.63 -13.78
CA ASP A 111 14.47 5.24 -15.17
C ASP A 111 12.99 4.98 -15.51
N ASN A 112 12.58 5.39 -16.69
CA ASN A 112 11.30 5.01 -17.26
C ASN A 112 11.37 3.53 -17.65
N ILE A 113 10.60 2.70 -16.96
CA ILE A 113 10.48 1.26 -17.26
C ILE A 113 9.34 0.96 -18.23
N GLY A 114 8.71 2.01 -18.77
CA GLY A 114 7.67 1.90 -19.77
C GLY A 114 6.33 1.45 -19.21
N LYS A 115 5.65 0.60 -19.97
CA LYS A 115 4.31 0.14 -19.65
C LYS A 115 4.33 -0.94 -18.57
N THR A 116 3.43 -0.82 -17.61
CA THR A 116 3.17 -1.87 -16.62
C THR A 116 1.67 -2.07 -16.43
N LEU A 117 1.30 -3.29 -16.07
CA LEU A 117 -0.08 -3.67 -15.76
C LEU A 117 -0.18 -4.11 -14.31
N HIS A 118 -1.11 -3.53 -13.58
CA HIS A 118 -1.48 -3.96 -12.25
C HIS A 118 -2.94 -4.39 -12.26
N GLN A 119 -3.22 -5.63 -11.90
CA GLN A 119 -4.60 -6.13 -11.84
C GLN A 119 -4.78 -7.02 -10.62
N GLY A 120 -6.00 -7.06 -10.10
CA GLY A 120 -6.20 -7.84 -8.90
C GLY A 120 -7.62 -7.85 -8.37
N LEU A 121 -7.71 -8.44 -7.19
CA LEU A 121 -8.93 -8.58 -6.41
C LEU A 121 -8.68 -8.04 -5.00
N GLU A 122 -9.54 -7.15 -4.54
CA GLU A 122 -9.57 -6.69 -3.16
C GLU A 122 -10.84 -7.17 -2.48
N LEU A 123 -10.68 -7.78 -1.31
CA LEU A 123 -11.76 -8.19 -0.43
C LEU A 123 -11.56 -7.58 0.94
N SER A 124 -12.61 -7.09 1.56
CA SER A 124 -12.59 -6.74 2.98
C SER A 124 -13.92 -7.05 3.64
N ALA A 125 -13.87 -7.48 4.89
CA ALA A 125 -15.04 -7.79 5.68
C ALA A 125 -14.84 -7.32 7.12
N ARG A 126 -15.93 -6.83 7.72
CA ARG A 126 -16.06 -6.64 9.17
C ARG A 126 -17.35 -7.28 9.61
N TYR A 127 -17.26 -8.05 10.68
CA TYR A 127 -18.40 -8.78 11.24
C TYR A 127 -18.44 -8.66 12.75
N VAL A 128 -19.60 -8.29 13.28
CA VAL A 128 -19.90 -8.32 14.72
C VAL A 128 -21.01 -9.34 14.94
N PRO A 129 -20.73 -10.49 15.59
CA PRO A 129 -21.75 -11.50 15.85
C PRO A 129 -22.86 -10.98 16.78
N GLU A 130 -24.11 -11.13 16.40
CA GLU A 130 -25.26 -10.74 17.23
C GLU A 130 -25.23 -11.44 18.62
N VAL A 131 -24.82 -12.70 18.64
CA VAL A 131 -24.72 -13.50 19.89
C VAL A 131 -23.56 -13.07 20.80
N LEU A 132 -22.60 -12.31 20.27
CA LEU A 132 -21.43 -11.82 21.00
C LEU A 132 -21.06 -10.41 20.52
N PRO A 133 -21.87 -9.38 20.81
CA PRO A 133 -21.68 -8.03 20.28
C PRO A 133 -20.40 -7.34 20.79
N ALA A 134 -19.77 -7.90 21.81
CA ALA A 134 -18.47 -7.46 22.29
C ALA A 134 -17.30 -7.86 21.37
N LEU A 135 -17.50 -8.80 20.43
CA LEU A 135 -16.49 -9.27 19.48
C LEU A 135 -16.68 -8.59 18.12
N SER A 136 -15.60 -8.01 17.60
CA SER A 136 -15.51 -7.51 16.23
C SER A 136 -14.41 -8.26 15.50
N LEU A 137 -14.72 -8.80 14.33
CA LEU A 137 -13.78 -9.51 13.45
C LEU A 137 -13.59 -8.70 12.17
N GLY A 138 -12.34 -8.49 11.79
CA GLY A 138 -11.94 -7.86 10.54
C GLY A 138 -11.09 -8.81 9.70
N ALA A 139 -11.25 -8.77 8.38
CA ALA A 139 -10.37 -9.44 7.44
C ALA A 139 -10.24 -8.63 6.16
N SER A 140 -9.06 -8.64 5.56
CA SER A 140 -8.78 -8.07 4.25
C SER A 140 -7.88 -9.00 3.45
N TYR A 141 -8.12 -9.08 2.16
CA TYR A 141 -7.29 -9.84 1.24
C TYR A 141 -7.11 -9.05 -0.04
N ASN A 142 -5.86 -8.96 -0.50
CA ASN A 142 -5.51 -8.39 -1.78
C ASN A 142 -4.73 -9.43 -2.60
N TYR A 143 -5.20 -9.71 -3.79
CA TYR A 143 -4.44 -10.38 -4.84
C TYR A 143 -3.99 -9.33 -5.84
N LEU A 144 -2.67 -9.21 -6.06
CA LEU A 144 -2.07 -8.28 -7.00
C LEU A 144 -1.20 -9.04 -7.99
N ASP A 145 -1.54 -8.96 -9.27
CA ASP A 145 -0.66 -9.36 -10.37
C ASP A 145 -0.17 -8.09 -11.07
N ALA A 146 1.11 -7.74 -10.82
CA ALA A 146 1.75 -6.54 -11.35
C ALA A 146 2.91 -6.95 -12.27
N THR A 147 2.82 -6.62 -13.55
CA THR A 147 3.75 -7.10 -14.59
C THR A 147 4.33 -5.98 -15.44
N LEU A 148 5.53 -6.22 -15.94
CA LEU A 148 6.18 -5.39 -16.95
C LEU A 148 5.55 -5.70 -18.31
N GLU A 149 5.08 -4.66 -19.03
CA GLU A 149 4.43 -4.80 -20.33
C GLU A 149 5.25 -4.16 -21.47
N GLU A 150 6.34 -3.47 -21.14
CA GLU A 150 7.24 -2.90 -22.14
C GLU A 150 7.97 -4.01 -22.91
N GLU A 151 8.13 -3.82 -24.22
CA GLU A 151 8.84 -4.79 -25.06
C GLU A 151 10.30 -4.92 -24.62
N GLY A 152 10.74 -6.16 -24.41
CA GLY A 152 12.10 -6.46 -23.99
C GLY A 152 12.23 -7.79 -23.25
N ALA A 153 13.42 -8.04 -22.73
CA ALA A 153 13.75 -9.32 -22.07
C ALA A 153 12.92 -9.60 -20.80
N ASN A 154 12.39 -8.57 -20.17
CA ASN A 154 11.65 -8.67 -18.91
C ASN A 154 10.12 -8.57 -19.08
N LYS A 155 9.62 -8.52 -20.33
CA LYS A 155 8.18 -8.47 -20.58
C LYS A 155 7.46 -9.67 -19.97
N GLY A 156 6.37 -9.40 -19.23
CA GLY A 156 5.59 -10.40 -18.50
C GLY A 156 6.16 -10.77 -17.13
N ASN A 157 7.34 -10.28 -16.77
CA ASN A 157 7.89 -10.48 -15.44
C ASN A 157 7.14 -9.66 -14.40
N GLN A 158 7.08 -10.18 -13.18
CA GLN A 158 6.49 -9.49 -12.04
C GLN A 158 7.33 -8.27 -11.64
N LEU A 159 6.66 -7.18 -11.31
CA LEU A 159 7.34 -6.00 -10.75
C LEU A 159 8.03 -6.35 -9.43
N PRO A 160 9.24 -5.83 -9.19
CA PRO A 160 9.94 -6.01 -7.93
C PRO A 160 9.15 -5.50 -6.72
N TYR A 161 9.36 -6.16 -5.57
CA TYR A 161 8.76 -5.79 -4.28
C TYR A 161 7.23 -5.78 -4.27
N THR A 162 6.59 -6.49 -5.20
CA THR A 162 5.14 -6.67 -5.24
C THR A 162 4.79 -8.09 -4.79
N SER A 163 4.22 -8.21 -3.60
CA SER A 163 3.69 -9.48 -3.11
C SER A 163 2.34 -9.79 -3.75
N LYS A 164 2.20 -10.96 -4.38
CA LYS A 164 0.94 -11.36 -5.05
C LYS A 164 -0.23 -11.54 -4.07
N HIS A 165 0.04 -12.04 -2.88
CA HIS A 165 -0.97 -12.29 -1.86
C HIS A 165 -0.67 -11.49 -0.61
N GLN A 166 -1.64 -10.71 -0.18
CA GLN A 166 -1.58 -9.92 1.05
C GLN A 166 -2.85 -10.20 1.85
N LEU A 167 -2.71 -10.61 3.10
CA LEU A 167 -3.82 -10.92 4.00
C LEU A 167 -3.64 -10.12 5.28
N GLY A 168 -4.69 -9.43 5.71
CA GLY A 168 -4.78 -8.79 7.01
C GLY A 168 -5.98 -9.33 7.76
N TRP A 169 -5.91 -9.40 9.09
CA TRP A 169 -7.04 -9.76 9.93
C TRP A 169 -6.89 -9.15 11.32
N ASP A 170 -8.02 -8.91 11.96
CA ASP A 170 -8.08 -8.49 13.37
C ASP A 170 -9.28 -9.12 14.08
N ALA A 171 -9.10 -9.36 15.37
CA ALA A 171 -10.15 -9.74 16.30
C ALA A 171 -10.07 -8.82 17.52
N THR A 172 -11.10 -8.02 17.72
CA THR A 172 -11.21 -7.12 18.88
C THR A 172 -12.31 -7.58 19.79
N TYR A 173 -12.00 -7.77 21.07
CA TYR A 173 -12.96 -8.12 22.09
C TYR A 173 -13.01 -7.08 23.20
N ALA A 174 -14.20 -6.52 23.43
CA ALA A 174 -14.45 -5.51 24.46
C ALA A 174 -15.12 -6.15 25.68
N PHE A 175 -14.52 -5.99 26.87
CA PHE A 175 -15.05 -6.53 28.12
C PHE A 175 -14.64 -5.69 29.32
N TYR A 176 -15.58 -5.43 30.23
CA TYR A 176 -15.34 -4.71 31.48
C TYR A 176 -14.54 -3.39 31.38
N GLY A 177 -14.79 -2.60 30.33
CA GLY A 177 -14.07 -1.34 30.09
C GLY A 177 -12.67 -1.50 29.48
N MET A 178 -12.28 -2.74 29.15
CA MET A 178 -11.08 -3.08 28.37
C MET A 178 -11.45 -3.43 26.95
N ASP A 179 -10.58 -3.14 26.01
CA ASP A 179 -10.63 -3.65 24.65
C ASP A 179 -9.29 -4.32 24.31
N THR A 180 -9.38 -5.52 23.77
CA THR A 180 -8.23 -6.33 23.39
C THR A 180 -8.30 -6.63 21.93
N THR A 181 -7.22 -6.34 21.19
CA THR A 181 -7.12 -6.64 19.76
C THR A 181 -5.93 -7.55 19.49
N LEU A 182 -6.19 -8.67 18.85
CA LEU A 182 -5.16 -9.48 18.19
C LEU A 182 -5.29 -9.26 16.69
N SER A 183 -4.19 -8.92 16.03
CA SER A 183 -4.16 -8.71 14.59
C SER A 183 -2.96 -9.39 13.96
N GLY A 184 -3.08 -9.67 12.66
CA GLY A 184 -1.99 -10.24 11.89
C GLY A 184 -2.06 -9.80 10.45
N PHE A 185 -0.92 -9.83 9.77
CA PHE A 185 -0.82 -9.62 8.34
C PHE A 185 0.24 -10.54 7.74
N TYR A 186 -0.08 -11.03 6.56
CA TYR A 186 0.75 -11.91 5.75
C TYR A 186 1.04 -11.26 4.41
N PHE A 187 2.28 -11.40 3.94
CA PHE A 187 2.71 -11.05 2.60
C PHE A 187 3.41 -12.26 1.97
N SER A 188 3.03 -12.61 0.74
CA SER A 188 3.76 -13.62 -0.02
C SER A 188 5.14 -13.11 -0.43
N ASP A 189 5.99 -14.03 -0.86
CA ASP A 189 7.29 -13.69 -1.43
C ASP A 189 7.18 -12.73 -2.62
N SER A 190 8.26 -12.01 -2.90
CA SER A 190 8.36 -11.08 -4.02
C SER A 190 9.77 -11.07 -4.60
N TYR A 191 9.90 -10.75 -5.88
CA TYR A 191 11.20 -10.57 -6.52
C TYR A 191 11.83 -9.22 -6.14
N THR A 192 13.16 -9.15 -6.21
CA THR A 192 13.91 -7.91 -5.92
C THR A 192 14.33 -7.17 -7.19
N ASP A 193 14.22 -7.80 -8.36
CA ASP A 193 14.66 -7.27 -9.65
C ASP A 193 13.68 -7.56 -10.80
N ASN A 194 13.78 -6.79 -11.87
CA ASN A 194 12.92 -6.90 -13.06
C ASN A 194 13.13 -8.21 -13.86
N ALA A 195 14.26 -8.90 -13.67
CA ALA A 195 14.53 -10.18 -14.33
C ALA A 195 13.85 -11.35 -13.61
N ASN A 196 13.25 -11.10 -12.44
CA ASN A 196 12.64 -12.11 -11.56
C ASN A 196 13.64 -13.20 -11.16
N THR A 197 14.84 -12.79 -10.80
CA THR A 197 15.89 -13.70 -10.31
C THR A 197 15.39 -14.44 -9.07
N SER A 198 15.39 -15.78 -9.12
CA SER A 198 14.96 -16.61 -7.99
C SER A 198 16.09 -16.98 -7.07
N ALA A 199 17.30 -17.13 -7.63
CA ALA A 199 18.49 -17.49 -6.86
C ALA A 199 19.00 -16.25 -6.11
N GLU A 200 19.24 -16.45 -4.82
CA GLU A 200 19.87 -15.41 -3.99
C GLU A 200 21.35 -15.29 -4.34
N ASP A 201 21.84 -14.07 -4.45
CA ASP A 201 23.27 -13.82 -4.61
C ASP A 201 24.01 -13.90 -3.23
N ALA A 202 25.33 -13.85 -3.27
CA ALA A 202 26.16 -13.94 -2.07
C ALA A 202 25.95 -12.78 -1.07
N THR A 203 25.32 -11.68 -1.51
CA THR A 203 25.04 -10.50 -0.69
C THR A 203 23.62 -10.47 -0.13
N GLY A 204 22.72 -11.28 -0.68
CA GLY A 204 21.28 -11.26 -0.35
C GLY A 204 20.54 -10.03 -0.91
N ALA A 205 21.15 -9.28 -1.85
CA ALA A 205 20.54 -8.10 -2.46
C ALA A 205 19.60 -8.47 -3.61
N THR A 206 19.88 -9.58 -4.31
CA THR A 206 19.05 -10.14 -5.37
C THR A 206 18.42 -11.47 -4.96
N GLY A 207 17.44 -11.93 -5.71
CA GLY A 207 16.67 -13.11 -5.40
C GLY A 207 15.26 -12.75 -4.93
N LYS A 208 14.68 -13.57 -4.07
CA LYS A 208 13.35 -13.32 -3.52
C LYS A 208 13.41 -12.79 -2.09
N VAL A 209 12.60 -11.79 -1.78
CA VAL A 209 12.21 -11.48 -0.40
C VAL A 209 11.26 -12.58 0.05
N PRO A 210 11.55 -13.34 1.11
CA PRO A 210 10.67 -14.40 1.59
C PRO A 210 9.31 -13.89 2.05
N SER A 211 8.29 -14.74 2.00
CA SER A 211 7.01 -14.48 2.64
C SER A 211 7.17 -14.35 4.15
N TYR A 212 6.30 -13.56 4.77
CA TYR A 212 6.30 -13.40 6.23
C TYR A 212 4.89 -13.18 6.76
N MET A 213 4.72 -13.44 8.07
CA MET A 213 3.49 -13.19 8.80
C MET A 213 3.79 -12.57 10.16
N VAL A 214 3.26 -11.39 10.39
CA VAL A 214 3.49 -10.64 11.64
C VAL A 214 2.19 -10.53 12.43
N TRP A 215 2.28 -10.73 13.74
CA TRP A 215 1.17 -10.65 14.67
C TRP A 215 1.39 -9.52 15.65
N ASN A 216 0.32 -8.81 15.98
CA ASN A 216 0.36 -7.74 16.96
C ASN A 216 -0.74 -7.95 18.01
N PHE A 217 -0.47 -7.50 19.21
CA PHE A 217 -1.42 -7.51 20.31
C PHE A 217 -1.57 -6.11 20.88
N ASN A 218 -2.79 -5.70 21.14
CA ASN A 218 -3.09 -4.42 21.77
C ASN A 218 -4.12 -4.62 22.90
N LEU A 219 -3.90 -3.96 24.03
CA LEU A 219 -4.84 -3.88 25.16
C LEU A 219 -5.04 -2.42 25.52
N GLY A 220 -6.28 -1.93 25.43
CA GLY A 220 -6.71 -0.64 25.92
C GLY A 220 -7.59 -0.76 27.15
N THR A 221 -7.41 0.10 28.14
CA THR A 221 -8.28 0.15 29.31
C THR A 221 -8.40 1.56 29.89
N ASP A 222 -9.58 1.87 30.44
CA ASP A 222 -9.79 3.09 31.16
C ASP A 222 -9.34 2.88 32.60
N LEU A 223 -8.22 3.50 32.99
CA LEU A 223 -7.71 3.45 34.38
C LEU A 223 -8.53 4.31 35.33
N TYR A 224 -9.08 5.39 34.78
CA TYR A 224 -9.87 6.35 35.54
C TYR A 224 -10.87 7.05 34.60
N LYS A 225 -12.08 7.26 35.11
CA LYS A 225 -13.11 8.01 34.40
C LYS A 225 -14.10 8.60 35.43
N ASP A 226 -14.24 9.93 35.42
CA ASP A 226 -15.26 10.66 36.19
C ASP A 226 -15.78 11.86 35.37
N ASP A 227 -16.53 12.75 36.01
CA ASP A 227 -17.10 13.96 35.41
C ASP A 227 -16.03 15.01 34.99
N LYS A 228 -14.79 14.86 35.48
CA LYS A 228 -13.69 15.81 35.29
C LYS A 228 -12.68 15.33 34.23
N GLY A 229 -12.71 14.04 33.92
CA GLY A 229 -11.80 13.53 32.89
C GLY A 229 -11.72 12.01 32.84
N LYS A 230 -10.93 11.54 31.89
CA LYS A 230 -10.71 10.14 31.60
C LYS A 230 -9.22 9.89 31.38
N LEU A 231 -8.66 8.92 32.11
CA LEU A 231 -7.31 8.41 31.89
C LEU A 231 -7.40 7.03 31.25
N ARG A 232 -6.89 6.92 30.02
CA ARG A 232 -6.81 5.67 29.28
C ARG A 232 -5.37 5.22 29.15
N MET A 233 -5.14 3.92 29.35
CA MET A 233 -3.87 3.25 29.10
C MET A 233 -4.02 2.33 27.87
N ASN A 234 -3.04 2.37 26.98
CA ASN A 234 -2.89 1.39 25.90
C ASN A 234 -1.52 0.72 26.01
N VAL A 235 -1.51 -0.59 25.92
CA VAL A 235 -0.30 -1.42 25.86
C VAL A 235 -0.32 -2.16 24.53
N ALA A 236 0.76 -2.03 23.75
CA ALA A 236 0.88 -2.76 22.51
C ALA A 236 2.15 -3.60 22.49
N VAL A 237 2.06 -4.78 21.89
CA VAL A 237 3.18 -5.63 21.52
C VAL A 237 3.13 -5.79 20.02
N ASN A 238 4.07 -5.15 19.31
CA ASN A 238 4.21 -5.30 17.87
C ASN A 238 5.18 -6.45 17.59
N ASN A 239 4.90 -7.19 16.53
CA ASN A 239 5.64 -8.40 16.19
C ASN A 239 5.68 -9.38 17.37
N LEU A 240 4.52 -9.83 17.80
CA LEU A 240 4.30 -10.62 19.04
C LEU A 240 5.19 -11.86 19.13
N PHE A 241 5.46 -12.52 18.01
CA PHE A 241 6.26 -13.74 17.94
C PHE A 241 7.70 -13.51 17.53
N ASP A 242 8.12 -12.23 17.39
CA ASP A 242 9.50 -11.85 17.02
C ASP A 242 9.94 -12.43 15.67
N GLU A 243 9.04 -12.37 14.69
CA GLU A 243 9.34 -12.82 13.33
C GLU A 243 10.47 -11.99 12.72
N GLU A 244 11.48 -12.68 12.21
CA GLU A 244 12.58 -12.05 11.47
C GLU A 244 12.22 -11.99 9.99
N TYR A 245 12.00 -10.79 9.46
CA TYR A 245 11.60 -10.62 8.08
C TYR A 245 12.25 -9.42 7.41
N TYR A 246 12.20 -9.40 6.10
CA TYR A 246 12.76 -8.34 5.26
C TYR A 246 11.66 -7.75 4.38
N PHE A 247 11.69 -6.46 4.13
CA PHE A 247 10.70 -5.81 3.28
C PHE A 247 11.28 -5.30 1.95
N ARG A 248 12.59 -5.33 1.76
CA ARG A 248 13.27 -5.05 0.47
C ARG A 248 14.73 -5.53 0.48
N GLY A 249 15.30 -5.67 -0.74
CA GLY A 249 16.73 -5.76 -0.94
C GLY A 249 17.37 -4.37 -1.10
N ILE A 250 18.66 -4.29 -0.91
CA ILE A 250 19.49 -3.10 -1.13
C ILE A 250 20.67 -3.50 -2.01
N ASP A 251 20.81 -2.89 -3.17
CA ASP A 251 21.88 -3.12 -4.16
C ASP A 251 22.96 -2.03 -4.11
N THR A 252 22.83 -1.05 -3.20
CA THR A 252 23.85 -0.03 -2.88
C THR A 252 24.43 -0.26 -1.49
N SER A 253 25.49 0.45 -1.14
CA SER A 253 26.14 0.30 0.18
C SER A 253 25.29 0.82 1.35
N PRO A 254 25.06 0.02 2.39
CA PRO A 254 25.42 -1.39 2.51
C PRO A 254 24.51 -2.28 1.65
N VAL A 255 25.11 -3.19 0.90
CA VAL A 255 24.37 -4.16 0.07
C VAL A 255 23.75 -5.24 0.96
N GLY A 256 22.56 -5.72 0.64
CA GLY A 256 21.89 -6.78 1.37
C GLY A 256 20.38 -6.63 1.45
N ARG A 257 19.79 -7.33 2.39
CA ARG A 257 18.35 -7.23 2.70
C ARG A 257 18.10 -6.19 3.79
N TYR A 258 17.01 -5.47 3.67
CA TYR A 258 16.60 -4.49 4.68
C TYR A 258 15.75 -5.19 5.74
N PRO A 259 16.26 -5.41 6.97
CA PRO A 259 15.49 -6.07 8.01
C PRO A 259 14.37 -5.17 8.52
N ALA A 260 13.25 -5.78 8.82
CA ALA A 260 12.15 -5.12 9.50
C ALA A 260 12.41 -5.07 11.02
N PRO A 261 11.71 -4.19 11.76
CA PRO A 261 11.81 -4.15 13.21
C PRO A 261 11.38 -5.48 13.84
N GLY A 262 12.14 -5.98 14.79
CA GLY A 262 11.76 -7.07 15.66
C GLY A 262 10.65 -6.69 16.63
N ARG A 263 10.39 -7.54 17.65
CA ARG A 263 9.37 -7.28 18.66
C ARG A 263 9.62 -5.98 19.40
N SER A 264 8.55 -5.19 19.53
CA SER A 264 8.60 -3.95 20.29
C SER A 264 7.38 -3.80 21.21
N TYR A 265 7.55 -3.04 22.27
CA TYR A 265 6.54 -2.78 23.27
C TYR A 265 6.26 -1.29 23.32
N THR A 266 4.98 -0.93 23.40
CA THR A 266 4.54 0.46 23.53
C THR A 266 3.60 0.59 24.72
N LEU A 267 3.81 1.60 25.55
CA LEU A 267 2.90 2.05 26.58
C LEU A 267 2.50 3.49 26.30
N ASP A 268 1.21 3.71 26.15
CA ASP A 268 0.62 5.03 25.96
C ASP A 268 -0.35 5.35 27.11
N LEU A 269 -0.26 6.55 27.65
CA LEU A 269 -1.16 7.08 28.68
C LEU A 269 -1.78 8.37 28.14
N ASN A 270 -3.08 8.36 27.94
CA ASN A 270 -3.84 9.49 27.43
C ASN A 270 -4.82 10.00 28.48
N TYR A 271 -4.70 11.27 28.88
CA TYR A 271 -5.64 11.95 29.76
C TYR A 271 -6.45 12.97 28.96
N GLN A 272 -7.75 12.80 28.99
CA GLN A 272 -8.73 13.69 28.40
C GLN A 272 -9.52 14.38 29.53
N PHE A 273 -9.52 15.69 29.54
CA PHE A 273 -10.21 16.58 30.48
C PHE A 273 -11.36 17.33 29.83
#